data_a51cdc98a236711b8be773d9f83b6ab9
#
_entry.id   a51cdc98a236711b8be773d9f83b6ab9
#
_cell.length_a   1.000
_cell.length_b   1.000
_cell.length_c   1.000
_cell.angle_alpha   90.00
_cell.angle_beta   90.00
_cell.angle_gamma   90.00
#
_symmetry.space_group_name_H-M   'P 1'
#
loop_
_entity.id
_entity.type
_entity.pdbx_description
1 polymer ?
#
loop_
_entity_poly.entity_id
_entity_poly.type
_entity_poly.pdbx_seq_one_letter_code
_entity_poly.pdbx_strand_id
1 'polypeptide(L)'
;MINFRTTFRLMTVSACALSLAACVDPSAKIATSLEGYGFQRAQSQCVGDRLEANLSIGQLQQLGRAAKAARQGDTTPGRLTIGDFVRVSGQVKDPKVPLEVGKAAAACGLLAGPASPL
;
A
#
# COMPACT_ATOMS: atom_id res chain seq x y z
N MET A 1 -30.09 16.44 -49.49
CA MET A 1 -30.16 17.28 -48.27
C MET A 1 -29.68 16.44 -47.09
N ILE A 2 -28.53 16.74 -46.60
CA ILE A 2 -27.93 16.02 -45.45
C ILE A 2 -28.47 16.68 -44.19
N ASN A 3 -29.27 15.91 -43.43
CA ASN A 3 -29.82 16.38 -42.15
C ASN A 3 -28.71 16.60 -41.13
N PHE A 4 -28.34 17.83 -40.92
CA PHE A 4 -27.36 18.27 -39.94
C PHE A 4 -27.77 18.01 -38.50
N ARG A 5 -28.95 17.47 -38.24
CA ARG A 5 -29.49 17.19 -36.91
C ARG A 5 -29.14 15.82 -36.34
N THR A 6 -28.58 14.92 -37.16
CA THR A 6 -28.31 13.53 -36.73
C THR A 6 -26.86 13.32 -36.33
N THR A 7 -25.96 14.25 -36.64
CA THR A 7 -24.53 14.11 -36.37
C THR A 7 -24.10 14.68 -35.00
N PHE A 8 -25.00 15.33 -34.27
CA PHE A 8 -24.65 15.96 -32.99
C PHE A 8 -24.96 15.08 -31.77
N ARG A 9 -25.48 13.85 -31.94
CA ARG A 9 -25.85 12.99 -30.80
C ARG A 9 -24.85 11.87 -30.47
N LEU A 10 -23.72 11.80 -31.17
CA LEU A 10 -22.73 10.72 -30.98
C LEU A 10 -21.43 11.14 -30.31
N MET A 11 -21.36 12.37 -29.77
CA MET A 11 -20.11 12.89 -29.21
C MET A 11 -20.12 13.14 -27.71
N THR A 12 -21.06 12.56 -26.97
CA THR A 12 -21.17 12.83 -25.53
C THR A 12 -21.05 11.61 -24.61
N VAL A 13 -20.46 10.51 -25.09
CA VAL A 13 -20.32 9.30 -24.24
C VAL A 13 -18.87 8.95 -23.91
N SER A 14 -17.90 9.79 -24.24
CA SER A 14 -16.49 9.44 -24.07
C SER A 14 -15.76 10.12 -22.89
N ALA A 15 -16.47 10.81 -21.99
CA ALA A 15 -15.80 11.57 -20.94
C ALA A 15 -15.84 10.95 -19.52
N CYS A 16 -16.47 9.79 -19.34
CA CYS A 16 -16.63 9.20 -17.99
C CYS A 16 -15.72 7.99 -17.67
N ALA A 17 -14.84 7.60 -18.60
CA ALA A 17 -14.03 6.37 -18.40
C ALA A 17 -12.69 6.59 -17.68
N LEU A 18 -12.31 7.83 -17.36
CA LEU A 18 -11.00 8.14 -16.79
C LEU A 18 -11.02 8.39 -15.27
N SER A 19 -12.18 8.28 -14.63
CA SER A 19 -12.30 8.62 -13.20
C SER A 19 -12.13 7.42 -12.25
N LEU A 20 -11.99 6.20 -12.75
CA LEU A 20 -11.91 4.99 -11.89
C LEU A 20 -10.49 4.66 -11.44
N ALA A 21 -9.47 5.35 -11.97
CA ALA A 21 -8.08 5.12 -11.58
C ALA A 21 -7.65 5.90 -10.32
N ALA A 22 -8.50 6.79 -9.80
CA ALA A 22 -8.16 7.71 -8.71
C ALA A 22 -8.53 7.22 -7.31
N CYS A 23 -9.14 6.03 -7.17
CA CYS A 23 -9.61 5.52 -5.88
C CYS A 23 -8.78 4.34 -5.37
N VAL A 24 -7.47 4.37 -5.59
CA VAL A 24 -6.58 3.43 -4.91
C VAL A 24 -6.18 4.06 -3.58
N ASP A 25 -6.79 3.59 -2.51
CA ASP A 25 -6.43 3.95 -1.15
C ASP A 25 -5.11 3.25 -0.78
N PRO A 26 -3.97 3.99 -0.68
CA PRO A 26 -2.69 3.38 -0.36
C PRO A 26 -2.68 2.72 1.02
N SER A 27 -3.37 3.30 2.00
CA SER A 27 -3.45 2.74 3.34
C SER A 27 -4.14 1.39 3.35
N ALA A 28 -5.24 1.26 2.62
CA ALA A 28 -5.97 0.00 2.47
C ALA A 28 -5.12 -1.09 1.79
N LYS A 29 -4.35 -0.73 0.79
CA LYS A 29 -3.42 -1.67 0.13
C LYS A 29 -2.33 -2.17 1.07
N ILE A 30 -1.73 -1.27 1.84
CA ILE A 30 -0.71 -1.63 2.83
C ILE A 30 -1.32 -2.55 3.88
N ALA A 31 -2.49 -2.19 4.43
CA ALA A 31 -3.19 -2.97 5.43
C ALA A 31 -3.51 -4.38 4.91
N THR A 32 -4.07 -4.51 3.72
CA THR A 32 -4.37 -5.81 3.09
C THR A 32 -3.11 -6.65 2.89
N SER A 33 -2.01 -6.03 2.47
CA SER A 33 -0.74 -6.73 2.31
C SER A 33 -0.21 -7.26 3.63
N LEU A 34 -0.27 -6.45 4.69
CA LEU A 34 0.19 -6.86 6.02
C LEU A 34 -0.69 -7.97 6.61
N GLU A 35 -2.01 -7.89 6.42
CA GLU A 35 -2.93 -8.97 6.82
C GLU A 35 -2.59 -10.29 6.09
N GLY A 36 -2.26 -10.22 4.81
CA GLY A 36 -1.80 -11.37 4.02
C GLY A 36 -0.52 -12.01 4.57
N TYR A 37 0.29 -11.26 5.30
CA TYR A 37 1.50 -11.74 5.98
C TYR A 37 1.26 -12.22 7.41
N GLY A 38 0.04 -12.20 7.89
CA GLY A 38 -0.33 -12.70 9.21
C GLY A 38 -0.44 -11.65 10.31
N PHE A 39 -0.31 -10.34 9.98
CA PHE A 39 -0.56 -9.28 10.94
C PHE A 39 -2.06 -9.10 11.20
N GLN A 40 -2.41 -8.69 12.41
CA GLN A 40 -3.81 -8.41 12.75
C GLN A 40 -4.36 -7.22 11.96
N ARG A 41 -5.65 -7.26 11.67
CA ARG A 41 -6.33 -6.20 10.90
C ARG A 41 -6.16 -4.82 11.53
N ALA A 42 -6.40 -4.68 12.84
CA ALA A 42 -6.29 -3.40 13.53
C ALA A 42 -4.88 -2.82 13.45
N GLN A 43 -3.85 -3.66 13.63
CA GLN A 43 -2.44 -3.26 13.51
C GLN A 43 -2.08 -2.90 12.07
N SER A 44 -2.55 -3.69 11.11
CA SER A 44 -2.32 -3.47 9.69
C SER A 44 -2.92 -2.16 9.21
N GLN A 45 -4.13 -1.83 9.63
CA GLN A 45 -4.78 -0.56 9.32
C GLN A 45 -4.04 0.61 9.98
N CYS A 46 -3.63 0.47 11.23
CA CYS A 46 -2.85 1.48 11.93
C CYS A 46 -1.56 1.81 11.19
N VAL A 47 -0.80 0.80 10.77
CA VAL A 47 0.44 0.99 9.98
C VAL A 47 0.13 1.63 8.63
N GLY A 48 -0.87 1.16 7.92
CA GLY A 48 -1.28 1.73 6.64
C GLY A 48 -1.60 3.20 6.74
N ASP A 49 -2.43 3.58 7.71
CA ASP A 49 -2.85 4.96 7.93
C ASP A 49 -1.66 5.87 8.30
N ARG A 50 -0.76 5.39 9.15
CA ARG A 50 0.44 6.15 9.54
C ARG A 50 1.41 6.35 8.39
N LEU A 51 1.64 5.32 7.60
CA LEU A 51 2.54 5.42 6.44
C LEU A 51 1.95 6.35 5.38
N GLU A 52 0.65 6.27 5.12
CA GLU A 52 -0.02 7.19 4.20
C GLU A 52 0.06 8.65 4.67
N ALA A 53 -0.11 8.89 5.97
CA ALA A 53 -0.05 10.23 6.55
C ALA A 53 1.36 10.84 6.51
N ASN A 54 2.41 10.04 6.54
CA ASN A 54 3.79 10.50 6.71
C ASN A 54 4.70 10.29 5.49
N LEU A 55 4.28 9.49 4.51
CA LEU A 55 5.04 9.22 3.29
C LEU A 55 4.29 9.70 2.06
N SER A 56 5.04 10.16 1.07
CA SER A 56 4.48 10.48 -0.25
C SER A 56 4.09 9.21 -1.01
N ILE A 57 3.26 9.33 -2.02
CA ILE A 57 2.88 8.22 -2.90
C ILE A 57 4.13 7.59 -3.54
N GLY A 58 5.10 8.41 -3.96
CA GLY A 58 6.36 7.91 -4.51
C GLY A 58 7.16 7.07 -3.50
N GLN A 59 7.22 7.49 -2.25
CA GLN A 59 7.87 6.74 -1.16
C GLN A 59 7.13 5.44 -0.85
N LEU A 60 5.80 5.46 -0.81
CA LEU A 60 4.98 4.25 -0.64
C LEU A 60 5.16 3.26 -1.78
N GLN A 61 5.28 3.75 -3.02
CA GLN A 61 5.57 2.90 -4.18
C GLN A 61 6.96 2.26 -4.10
N GLN A 62 7.97 3.00 -3.62
CA GLN A 62 9.31 2.46 -3.39
C GLN A 62 9.29 1.35 -2.35
N LEU A 63 8.57 1.56 -1.24
CA LEU A 63 8.38 0.54 -0.21
C LEU A 63 7.68 -0.70 -0.77
N GLY A 64 6.64 -0.51 -1.57
CA GLY A 64 5.91 -1.60 -2.23
C GLY A 64 6.79 -2.41 -3.16
N ARG A 65 7.66 -1.76 -3.94
CA ARG A 65 8.62 -2.44 -4.82
C ARG A 65 9.66 -3.24 -4.02
N ALA A 66 10.17 -2.67 -2.94
CA ALA A 66 11.11 -3.35 -2.05
C ALA A 66 10.48 -4.59 -1.40
N ALA A 67 9.24 -4.48 -0.94
CA ALA A 67 8.49 -5.60 -0.38
C ALA A 67 8.26 -6.71 -1.42
N LYS A 68 7.87 -6.33 -2.64
CA LYS A 68 7.68 -7.29 -3.74
C LYS A 68 8.97 -8.01 -4.12
N ALA A 69 10.09 -7.29 -4.17
CA ALA A 69 11.40 -7.88 -4.46
C ALA A 69 11.82 -8.87 -3.36
N ALA A 70 11.59 -8.54 -2.10
CA ALA A 70 11.87 -9.43 -0.97
C ALA A 70 11.05 -10.72 -1.02
N ARG A 71 9.80 -10.66 -1.49
CA ARG A 71 8.92 -11.84 -1.65
C ARG A 71 9.41 -12.83 -2.69
N GLN A 72 10.08 -12.37 -3.73
CA GLN A 72 10.59 -13.24 -4.80
C GLN A 72 11.71 -14.16 -4.33
N GLY A 73 12.42 -13.78 -3.25
CA GLY A 73 13.48 -14.60 -2.65
C GLY A 73 13.03 -15.40 -1.43
N ASP A 74 11.76 -15.33 -1.05
CA ASP A 74 11.26 -15.94 0.17
C ASP A 74 10.80 -17.38 -0.08
N THR A 75 11.39 -18.32 0.66
CA THR A 75 11.05 -19.75 0.61
C THR A 75 9.89 -20.13 1.53
N THR A 76 9.43 -19.20 2.39
CA THR A 76 8.29 -19.39 3.29
C THR A 76 7.20 -18.35 3.01
N PRO A 77 6.35 -18.60 2.00
CA PRO A 77 5.26 -17.67 1.70
C PRO A 77 4.26 -17.62 2.87
N GLY A 78 3.89 -16.42 3.29
CA GLY A 78 2.79 -16.19 4.21
C GLY A 78 3.17 -15.73 5.61
N ARG A 79 4.46 -15.56 5.94
CA ARG A 79 4.85 -14.96 7.22
C ARG A 79 5.94 -13.92 7.04
N LEU A 80 5.59 -12.68 7.34
CA LEU A 80 6.55 -11.59 7.46
C LEU A 80 6.71 -11.28 8.95
N THR A 81 7.94 -11.38 9.44
CA THR A 81 8.25 -10.90 10.80
C THR A 81 8.41 -9.39 10.79
N ILE A 82 8.30 -8.76 11.96
CA ILE A 82 8.59 -7.33 12.06
C ILE A 82 10.04 -7.03 11.65
N GLY A 83 10.97 -7.93 11.96
CA GLY A 83 12.37 -7.81 11.52
C GLY A 83 12.50 -7.81 10.00
N ASP A 84 11.76 -8.66 9.31
CA ASP A 84 11.72 -8.68 7.85
C ASP A 84 11.16 -7.38 7.27
N PHE A 85 10.09 -6.87 7.88
CA PHE A 85 9.47 -5.61 7.46
C PHE A 85 10.44 -4.43 7.60
N VAL A 86 11.11 -4.33 8.73
CA VAL A 86 12.13 -3.30 8.96
C VAL A 86 13.30 -3.46 7.98
N ARG A 87 13.78 -4.68 7.77
CA ARG A 87 14.86 -4.96 6.81
C ARG A 87 14.50 -4.57 5.39
N VAL A 88 13.29 -4.91 4.94
CA VAL A 88 12.79 -4.54 3.60
C VAL A 88 12.71 -3.03 3.46
N SER A 89 12.21 -2.33 4.47
CA SER A 89 12.16 -0.87 4.43
C SER A 89 13.55 -0.23 4.34
N GLY A 90 14.55 -0.85 4.97
CA GLY A 90 15.95 -0.40 4.91
C GLY A 90 16.59 -0.52 3.53
N GLN A 91 16.01 -1.30 2.61
CA GLN A 91 16.47 -1.39 1.22
C GLN A 91 16.02 -0.21 0.35
N VAL A 92 15.06 0.56 0.82
CA VAL A 92 14.66 1.80 0.17
C VAL A 92 15.72 2.87 0.39
N LYS A 93 16.17 3.51 -0.68
CA LYS A 93 17.26 4.50 -0.62
C LYS A 93 16.90 5.77 0.16
N ASP A 94 15.62 6.10 0.21
CA ASP A 94 15.13 7.26 0.96
C ASP A 94 15.12 6.95 2.46
N PRO A 95 15.93 7.62 3.29
CA PRO A 95 16.06 7.33 4.71
C PRO A 95 14.77 7.64 5.51
N LYS A 96 13.87 8.45 4.97
CA LYS A 96 12.59 8.75 5.60
C LYS A 96 11.70 7.51 5.64
N VAL A 97 11.76 6.64 4.63
CA VAL A 97 10.92 5.45 4.55
C VAL A 97 11.18 4.47 5.71
N PRO A 98 12.40 3.98 5.95
CA PRO A 98 12.65 3.09 7.09
C PRO A 98 12.39 3.76 8.44
N LEU A 99 12.62 5.07 8.56
CA LEU A 99 12.30 5.81 9.77
C LEU A 99 10.82 5.80 10.07
N GLU A 100 9.98 6.11 9.09
CA GLU A 100 8.52 6.13 9.27
C GLU A 100 7.95 4.72 9.44
N VAL A 101 8.52 3.71 8.79
CA VAL A 101 8.17 2.30 9.02
C VAL A 101 8.45 1.91 10.47
N GLY A 102 9.62 2.26 10.99
CA GLY A 102 9.97 1.99 12.39
C GLY A 102 9.03 2.68 13.38
N LYS A 103 8.70 3.94 13.13
CA LYS A 103 7.74 4.70 13.95
C LYS A 103 6.33 4.09 13.90
N ALA A 104 5.87 3.69 12.72
CA ALA A 104 4.57 3.05 12.54
C ALA A 104 4.52 1.71 13.27
N ALA A 105 5.57 0.89 13.14
CA ALA A 105 5.68 -0.38 13.82
C ALA A 105 5.61 -0.22 15.33
N ALA A 106 6.33 0.74 15.89
CA ALA A 106 6.33 1.03 17.34
C ALA A 106 4.95 1.52 17.80
N ALA A 107 4.38 2.49 17.10
CA ALA A 107 3.12 3.13 17.48
C ALA A 107 1.91 2.20 17.32
N CYS A 108 1.95 1.26 16.37
CA CYS A 108 0.88 0.31 16.11
C CYS A 108 1.01 -1.03 16.85
N GLY A 109 2.00 -1.15 17.74
CA GLY A 109 2.16 -2.32 18.59
C GLY A 109 2.79 -3.53 17.91
N LEU A 110 3.42 -3.36 16.74
CA LEU A 110 4.05 -4.47 16.01
C LEU A 110 5.32 -4.96 16.70
N LEU A 111 5.97 -4.14 17.51
CA LEU A 111 7.18 -4.51 18.23
C LEU A 111 6.91 -5.47 19.40
N ALA A 112 5.66 -5.60 19.82
CA ALA A 112 5.24 -6.56 20.84
C ALA A 112 5.13 -8.01 20.31
N GLY A 113 5.49 -8.21 19.04
CA GLY A 113 5.40 -9.50 18.37
C GLY A 113 4.03 -9.76 17.72
N PRO A 114 3.91 -10.84 16.92
CA PRO A 114 2.60 -11.26 16.45
C PRO A 114 1.74 -11.48 17.68
N ALA A 115 0.51 -10.95 17.65
CA ALA A 115 -0.39 -10.93 18.77
C ALA A 115 -0.23 -12.17 19.62
N SER A 116 0.27 -11.97 20.83
CA SER A 116 0.25 -13.01 21.83
C SER A 116 -1.20 -13.44 21.96
N PRO A 117 -1.55 -14.68 21.71
CA PRO A 117 -2.87 -15.14 22.07
C PRO A 117 -2.98 -15.01 23.58
N LEU A 118 -3.73 -14.03 23.97
CA LEU A 118 -4.20 -13.96 25.35
C LEU A 118 -5.35 -14.94 25.51
#